data_03abaac2b854281320207f14946f63be
#
_entry.id   03abaac2b854281320207f14946f63be
#
_cell.length_a   1.000
_cell.length_b   1.000
_cell.length_c   1.000
_cell.angle_alpha   90.00
_cell.angle_beta   90.00
_cell.angle_gamma   90.00
#
_symmetry.space_group_name_H-M   'P 1'
#
loop_
_entity.id
_entity.type
_entity.pdbx_description
1 polymer ?
#
loop_
_entity_poly.entity_id
_entity_poly.type
_entity_poly.pdbx_seq_one_letter_code
_entity_poly.pdbx_strand_id
1 'polypeptide(L)'
;MYKRQEWDYYLVANDHFAVALTIADNGYMGLDSVSFLQFDEGWQMTRSPMRAFPMGRTGLPETSAAGDTASSGKRHALVFRHVPGGRELTFRMEDFLNRDTIEGHLLLTQEPEESMVICTPFDKPGHFYYNQKINCMRAQGKVTLGDREYVFDPEDSFAVLDWGRGVWTCRGTWYWGSASGMVDGVPFGFNI
;
A
#
# COMPACT_ATOMS: atom_id res chain seq x y z
N MET A 1 -11.67 4.37 24.72
CA MET A 1 -11.70 5.08 23.41
C MET A 1 -10.67 4.41 22.52
N TYR A 2 -11.03 3.96 21.32
CA TYR A 2 -10.09 3.40 20.34
C TYR A 2 -9.11 4.49 19.89
N LYS A 3 -7.81 4.21 19.97
CA LYS A 3 -6.75 5.19 19.69
C LYS A 3 -5.71 4.68 18.70
N ARG A 4 -5.81 3.40 18.29
CA ARG A 4 -4.85 2.77 17.41
C ARG A 4 -5.07 3.23 15.97
N GLN A 5 -4.01 3.52 15.27
CA GLN A 5 -3.96 3.68 13.82
C GLN A 5 -3.37 2.41 13.22
N GLU A 6 -3.94 1.98 12.11
CA GLU A 6 -3.52 0.77 11.39
C GLU A 6 -3.60 1.04 9.88
N TRP A 7 -2.67 0.49 9.12
CA TRP A 7 -2.69 0.61 7.66
C TRP A 7 -1.95 -0.54 6.99
N ASP A 8 -2.40 -0.83 5.78
CA ASP A 8 -1.69 -1.57 4.75
C ASP A 8 -1.52 -0.63 3.56
N TYR A 9 -0.28 -0.36 3.18
CA TYR A 9 0.08 0.41 2.00
C TYR A 9 0.95 -0.44 1.09
N TYR A 10 0.60 -0.47 -0.18
CA TYR A 10 1.41 -1.06 -1.24
C TYR A 10 1.73 -0.02 -2.29
N LEU A 11 2.98 0.03 -2.73
CA LEU A 11 3.41 0.71 -3.95
C LEU A 11 3.91 -0.35 -4.93
N VAL A 12 3.40 -0.33 -6.15
CA VAL A 12 3.89 -1.17 -7.26
C VAL A 12 4.35 -0.24 -8.36
N ALA A 13 5.60 -0.38 -8.79
CA ALA A 13 6.24 0.54 -9.73
C ALA A 13 7.16 -0.19 -10.71
N ASN A 14 7.31 0.41 -11.88
CA ASN A 14 8.40 0.21 -12.81
C ASN A 14 8.97 1.59 -13.23
N ASP A 15 9.82 1.64 -14.25
CA ASP A 15 10.44 2.90 -14.69
C ASP A 15 9.45 3.88 -15.35
N HIS A 16 8.27 3.42 -15.75
CA HIS A 16 7.30 4.18 -16.54
C HIS A 16 6.10 4.68 -15.74
N PHE A 17 5.63 3.88 -14.78
CA PHE A 17 4.44 4.22 -14.00
C PHE A 17 4.42 3.47 -12.66
N ALA A 18 3.54 3.95 -11.76
CA ALA A 18 3.30 3.30 -10.49
C ALA A 18 1.83 3.38 -10.07
N VAL A 19 1.41 2.41 -9.25
CA VAL A 19 0.15 2.45 -8.52
C VAL A 19 0.42 2.29 -7.03
N ALA A 20 -0.19 3.14 -6.20
CA ALA A 20 -0.16 3.01 -4.76
C ALA A 20 -1.57 2.78 -4.20
N LEU A 21 -1.68 1.83 -3.29
CA LEU A 21 -2.94 1.38 -2.69
C LEU A 21 -2.84 1.47 -1.18
N THR A 22 -3.85 2.02 -0.51
CA THR A 22 -3.88 2.11 0.94
C THR A 22 -5.25 1.73 1.49
N ILE A 23 -5.27 0.91 2.51
CA ILE A 23 -6.41 0.75 3.41
C ILE A 23 -5.94 1.12 4.81
N ALA A 24 -6.59 2.11 5.44
CA ALA A 24 -6.21 2.58 6.77
C ALA A 24 -7.41 2.77 7.69
N ASP A 25 -7.19 2.49 8.97
CA ASP A 25 -8.11 2.78 10.08
C ASP A 25 -7.38 3.63 11.12
N ASN A 26 -7.67 4.92 11.14
CA ASN A 26 -7.11 5.85 12.10
C ASN A 26 -8.03 6.07 13.32
N GLY A 27 -8.94 5.15 13.56
CA GLY A 27 -9.93 5.25 14.63
C GLY A 27 -11.10 6.17 14.25
N TYR A 28 -10.94 7.47 14.33
CA TYR A 28 -11.99 8.43 13.96
C TYR A 28 -12.19 8.57 12.45
N MET A 29 -11.23 8.16 11.66
CA MET A 29 -11.25 8.27 10.19
C MET A 29 -10.60 7.02 9.58
N GLY A 30 -11.26 6.40 8.62
CA GLY A 30 -10.69 5.40 7.72
C GLY A 30 -10.40 6.02 6.37
N LEU A 31 -9.42 5.46 5.67
CA LEU A 31 -8.98 5.94 4.37
C LEU A 31 -8.78 4.75 3.43
N ASP A 32 -9.40 4.82 2.27
CA ASP A 32 -9.17 3.88 1.18
C ASP A 32 -8.62 4.68 0.01
N SER A 33 -7.35 4.47 -0.36
CA SER A 33 -6.69 5.33 -1.34
C SER A 33 -6.16 4.53 -2.52
N VAL A 34 -6.34 5.10 -3.71
CA VAL A 34 -5.66 4.69 -4.94
C VAL A 34 -4.94 5.90 -5.49
N SER A 35 -3.66 5.75 -5.75
CA SER A 35 -2.84 6.72 -6.49
C SER A 35 -2.29 6.07 -7.74
N PHE A 36 -2.31 6.79 -8.85
CA PHE A 36 -1.63 6.41 -10.08
C PHE A 36 -0.65 7.51 -10.48
N LEU A 37 0.58 7.11 -10.78
CA LEU A 37 1.66 8.00 -11.18
C LEU A 37 2.12 7.58 -12.59
N GLN A 38 2.13 8.51 -13.52
CA GLN A 38 2.61 8.29 -14.87
C GLN A 38 3.90 9.11 -15.07
N PHE A 39 5.03 8.41 -15.08
CA PHE A 39 6.34 9.06 -15.07
C PHE A 39 6.71 9.64 -16.43
N ASP A 40 6.42 8.92 -17.52
CA ASP A 40 6.76 9.37 -18.87
C ASP A 40 6.00 10.63 -19.29
N GLU A 41 4.73 10.73 -18.87
CA GLU A 41 3.87 11.89 -19.15
C GLU A 41 3.92 12.96 -18.06
N GLY A 42 4.53 12.68 -16.91
CA GLY A 42 4.76 13.62 -15.82
C GLY A 42 3.50 14.04 -15.05
N TRP A 43 2.53 13.12 -14.85
CA TRP A 43 1.32 13.41 -14.07
C TRP A 43 1.04 12.34 -13.00
N GLN A 44 0.24 12.74 -12.03
CA GLN A 44 -0.28 11.84 -11.00
C GLN A 44 -1.72 12.19 -10.63
N MET A 45 -2.45 11.19 -10.15
CA MET A 45 -3.78 11.34 -9.61
C MET A 45 -3.94 10.48 -8.36
N THR A 46 -4.58 11.04 -7.35
CA THR A 46 -4.94 10.32 -6.12
C THR A 46 -6.41 10.53 -5.80
N ARG A 47 -7.10 9.47 -5.46
CA ARG A 47 -8.44 9.50 -4.88
C ARG A 47 -8.43 8.75 -3.56
N SER A 48 -8.96 9.38 -2.53
CA SER A 48 -8.91 8.87 -1.16
C SER A 48 -10.28 9.00 -0.47
N PRO A 49 -11.27 8.17 -0.84
CA PRO A 49 -12.52 8.10 -0.10
C PRO A 49 -12.28 7.87 1.40
N MET A 50 -12.98 8.64 2.22
CA MET A 50 -12.86 8.56 3.68
C MET A 50 -14.09 7.89 4.28
N ARG A 51 -13.87 7.12 5.35
CA ARG A 51 -14.91 6.51 6.18
C ARG A 51 -14.90 7.18 7.56
N ALA A 52 -16.08 7.58 8.04
CA ALA A 52 -16.20 8.19 9.37
C ALA A 52 -16.25 7.10 10.46
N PHE A 53 -15.43 7.26 11.48
CA PHE A 53 -15.43 6.47 12.73
C PHE A 53 -15.38 4.95 12.52
N PRO A 54 -14.42 4.40 11.77
CA PRO A 54 -14.28 2.96 11.65
C PRO A 54 -13.93 2.29 12.97
N MET A 55 -13.12 2.93 13.83
CA MET A 55 -12.84 2.52 15.22
C MET A 55 -12.33 1.08 15.34
N GLY A 56 -11.48 0.63 14.41
CA GLY A 56 -10.92 -0.72 14.35
C GLY A 56 -11.82 -1.74 13.63
N ARG A 57 -13.00 -1.34 13.16
CA ARG A 57 -13.92 -2.25 12.46
C ARG A 57 -13.50 -2.61 11.03
N THR A 58 -12.46 -1.96 10.51
CA THR A 58 -11.85 -2.35 9.23
C THR A 58 -11.23 -3.74 9.32
N GLY A 59 -10.80 -4.16 10.52
CA GLY A 59 -10.32 -5.52 10.75
C GLY A 59 -8.97 -5.82 10.08
N LEU A 60 -8.06 -4.83 10.06
CA LEU A 60 -6.71 -5.05 9.54
C LEU A 60 -5.99 -6.13 10.37
N PRO A 61 -5.26 -7.06 9.71
CA PRO A 61 -4.53 -8.13 10.39
C PRO A 61 -3.50 -7.62 11.40
N GLU A 62 -3.27 -8.39 12.46
CA GLU A 62 -2.28 -8.05 13.49
C GLU A 62 -0.83 -8.32 13.08
N THR A 63 -0.64 -8.90 11.91
CA THR A 63 0.66 -9.21 11.30
C THR A 63 0.62 -8.92 9.81
N SER A 64 1.76 -8.57 9.25
CA SER A 64 1.94 -8.45 7.80
C SER A 64 2.10 -9.79 7.09
N ALA A 65 2.31 -10.90 7.85
CA ALA A 65 2.63 -12.21 7.30
C ALA A 65 1.39 -13.07 7.00
N ALA A 66 0.21 -12.67 7.42
CA ALA A 66 -1.01 -13.45 7.23
C ALA A 66 -2.27 -12.60 7.43
N GLY A 67 -3.37 -13.06 6.86
CA GLY A 67 -4.67 -12.40 6.93
C GLY A 67 -4.90 -11.47 5.73
N ASP A 68 -6.16 -11.29 5.39
CA ASP A 68 -6.58 -10.46 4.27
C ASP A 68 -7.04 -9.10 4.77
N THR A 69 -6.78 -8.06 3.98
CA THR A 69 -7.29 -6.71 4.21
C THR A 69 -8.25 -6.34 3.10
N ALA A 70 -9.45 -5.90 3.46
CA ALA A 70 -10.44 -5.49 2.47
C ALA A 70 -11.21 -4.27 2.94
N SER A 71 -11.50 -3.37 2.01
CA SER A 71 -12.36 -2.23 2.24
C SER A 71 -13.14 -1.87 0.98
N SER A 72 -14.37 -1.42 1.16
CA SER A 72 -15.20 -1.01 0.04
C SER A 72 -16.16 0.10 0.43
N GLY A 73 -16.56 0.86 -0.57
CA GLY A 73 -17.60 1.88 -0.50
C GLY A 73 -18.51 1.83 -1.72
N LYS A 74 -19.31 2.87 -1.92
CA LYS A 74 -20.28 2.91 -3.03
C LYS A 74 -19.62 2.82 -4.42
N ARG A 75 -18.41 3.36 -4.57
CA ARG A 75 -17.73 3.56 -5.87
C ARG A 75 -16.29 3.04 -5.88
N HIS A 76 -15.89 2.26 -4.87
CA HIS A 76 -14.56 1.67 -4.79
C HIS A 76 -14.56 0.37 -4.01
N ALA A 77 -13.58 -0.47 -4.29
CA ALA A 77 -13.23 -1.65 -3.52
C ALA A 77 -11.73 -1.89 -3.64
N LEU A 78 -11.09 -2.22 -2.53
CA LEU A 78 -9.69 -2.65 -2.44
C LEU A 78 -9.64 -3.94 -1.64
N VAL A 79 -8.90 -4.92 -2.12
CA VAL A 79 -8.71 -6.21 -1.45
C VAL A 79 -7.25 -6.62 -1.59
N PHE A 80 -6.62 -6.90 -0.47
CA PHE A 80 -5.25 -7.40 -0.38
C PHE A 80 -5.30 -8.76 0.28
N ARG A 81 -4.87 -9.81 -0.41
CA ARG A 81 -4.91 -11.20 0.05
C ARG A 81 -3.54 -11.83 0.12
N HIS A 82 -3.35 -12.66 1.12
CA HIS A 82 -2.25 -13.61 1.09
C HIS A 82 -2.67 -14.83 0.26
N VAL A 83 -1.84 -15.19 -0.70
CA VAL A 83 -2.02 -16.37 -1.56
C VAL A 83 -0.76 -17.25 -1.50
N PRO A 84 -0.85 -18.52 -1.87
CA PRO A 84 0.35 -19.37 -1.92
C PRO A 84 1.46 -18.75 -2.77
N GLY A 85 2.60 -18.49 -2.13
CA GLY A 85 3.78 -17.90 -2.78
C GLY A 85 3.75 -16.39 -3.00
N GLY A 86 2.78 -15.65 -2.41
CA GLY A 86 2.77 -14.20 -2.58
C GLY A 86 1.55 -13.48 -2.03
N ARG A 87 1.28 -12.33 -2.62
CA ARG A 87 0.17 -11.44 -2.27
C ARG A 87 -0.58 -11.02 -3.53
N GLU A 88 -1.89 -11.03 -3.46
CA GLU A 88 -2.78 -10.59 -4.52
C GLU A 88 -3.42 -9.25 -4.14
N LEU A 89 -3.28 -8.26 -5.02
CA LEU A 89 -3.91 -6.95 -4.86
C LEU A 89 -4.97 -6.78 -5.93
N THR A 90 -6.21 -6.57 -5.53
CA THR A 90 -7.31 -6.25 -6.43
C THR A 90 -7.94 -4.94 -6.01
N PHE A 91 -8.18 -4.07 -6.96
CA PHE A 91 -8.82 -2.79 -6.68
C PHE A 91 -9.65 -2.29 -7.86
N ARG A 92 -10.64 -1.48 -7.52
CA ARG A 92 -11.46 -0.73 -8.46
C ARG A 92 -11.88 0.58 -7.82
N MET A 93 -11.81 1.68 -8.58
CA MET A 93 -12.29 3.00 -8.15
C MET A 93 -12.90 3.75 -9.32
N GLU A 94 -14.18 4.07 -9.20
CA GLU A 94 -14.94 4.84 -10.18
C GLU A 94 -14.64 6.35 -10.05
N ASP A 95 -14.83 7.10 -11.12
CA ASP A 95 -14.54 8.54 -11.19
C ASP A 95 -13.10 8.89 -10.78
N PHE A 96 -12.15 8.05 -11.11
CA PHE A 96 -10.77 8.25 -10.71
C PHE A 96 -10.13 9.45 -11.43
N LEU A 97 -10.17 9.47 -12.75
CA LEU A 97 -9.65 10.56 -13.57
C LEU A 97 -10.63 10.83 -14.72
N ASN A 98 -11.08 12.08 -14.92
CA ASN A 98 -11.99 12.49 -15.99
C ASN A 98 -13.30 11.66 -16.11
N ARG A 99 -13.78 11.11 -14.99
CA ARG A 99 -14.88 10.15 -14.84
C ARG A 99 -14.54 8.72 -15.23
N ASP A 100 -13.31 8.44 -15.65
CA ASP A 100 -12.86 7.09 -15.92
C ASP A 100 -12.71 6.29 -14.63
N THR A 101 -12.87 4.99 -14.76
CA THR A 101 -12.60 4.04 -13.68
C THR A 101 -11.15 3.59 -13.78
N ILE A 102 -10.49 3.48 -12.63
CA ILE A 102 -9.26 2.70 -12.50
C ILE A 102 -9.57 1.37 -11.85
N GLU A 103 -9.00 0.30 -12.38
CA GLU A 103 -9.07 -1.03 -11.76
C GLU A 103 -7.80 -1.82 -12.06
N GLY A 104 -7.48 -2.78 -11.19
CA GLY A 104 -6.29 -3.58 -11.37
C GLY A 104 -6.33 -4.87 -10.58
N HIS A 105 -5.54 -5.81 -11.07
CA HIS A 105 -5.25 -7.09 -10.44
C HIS A 105 -3.75 -7.36 -10.56
N LEU A 106 -3.08 -7.44 -9.42
CA LEU A 106 -1.64 -7.57 -9.32
C LEU A 106 -1.29 -8.75 -8.40
N LEU A 107 -0.30 -9.53 -8.80
CA LEU A 107 0.31 -10.57 -8.00
C LEU A 107 1.73 -10.18 -7.63
N LEU A 108 2.02 -10.16 -6.35
CA LEU A 108 3.33 -9.89 -5.77
C LEU A 108 3.94 -11.21 -5.32
N THR A 109 5.15 -11.48 -5.77
CA THR A 109 5.86 -12.74 -5.50
C THR A 109 7.30 -12.49 -5.05
N GLN A 110 8.03 -13.54 -4.71
CA GLN A 110 9.44 -13.47 -4.31
C GLN A 110 9.68 -12.46 -3.18
N GLU A 111 8.81 -12.50 -2.14
CA GLU A 111 9.02 -11.72 -0.93
C GLU A 111 10.39 -12.07 -0.34
N PRO A 112 11.28 -11.07 -0.10
CA PRO A 112 12.59 -11.34 0.46
C PRO A 112 12.49 -11.83 1.92
N GLU A 113 13.45 -12.64 2.35
CA GLU A 113 13.52 -13.12 3.73
C GLU A 113 13.79 -11.98 4.73
N GLU A 114 14.50 -10.94 4.29
CA GLU A 114 14.84 -9.79 5.11
C GLU A 114 13.91 -8.61 4.86
N SER A 115 13.52 -7.94 5.93
CA SER A 115 12.69 -6.75 5.87
C SER A 115 13.05 -5.78 6.99
N MET A 116 12.68 -4.50 6.82
CA MET A 116 12.86 -3.52 7.87
C MET A 116 11.70 -3.56 8.84
N VAL A 117 11.98 -3.77 10.13
CA VAL A 117 11.00 -3.70 11.21
C VAL A 117 11.39 -2.62 12.20
N ILE A 118 10.45 -1.73 12.51
CA ILE A 118 10.65 -0.63 13.46
C ILE A 118 9.61 -0.78 14.58
N CYS A 119 10.09 -0.73 15.82
CA CYS A 119 9.23 -0.64 17.00
C CYS A 119 9.76 0.49 17.90
N THR A 120 9.12 1.63 17.86
CA THR A 120 9.53 2.83 18.60
C THR A 120 8.50 3.16 19.68
N PRO A 121 8.86 3.08 20.96
CA PRO A 121 8.04 3.64 22.02
C PRO A 121 8.13 5.17 21.99
N PHE A 122 7.02 5.84 22.29
CA PHE A 122 7.00 7.28 22.55
C PHE A 122 7.03 7.58 24.06
N ASP A 123 7.37 8.80 24.44
CA ASP A 123 7.47 9.22 25.85
C ASP A 123 6.19 8.98 26.65
N LYS A 124 5.04 9.10 26.00
CA LYS A 124 3.76 8.87 26.67
C LYS A 124 3.45 7.37 26.77
N PRO A 125 3.21 6.82 27.96
CA PRO A 125 2.90 5.42 28.16
C PRO A 125 1.76 4.91 27.27
N GLY A 126 1.96 3.74 26.65
CA GLY A 126 0.99 3.12 25.72
C GLY A 126 0.94 3.78 24.34
N HIS A 127 1.83 4.71 24.04
CA HIS A 127 2.03 5.25 22.70
C HIS A 127 3.26 4.62 22.07
N PHE A 128 3.11 4.20 20.82
CA PHE A 128 4.14 3.48 20.07
C PHE A 128 3.91 3.59 18.56
N TYR A 129 4.94 3.31 17.81
CA TYR A 129 4.94 3.06 16.38
C TYR A 129 5.53 1.68 16.11
N TYR A 130 4.77 0.83 15.44
CA TYR A 130 5.20 -0.49 15.01
C TYR A 130 4.92 -0.66 13.52
N ASN A 131 5.96 -0.99 12.76
CA ASN A 131 5.90 -0.98 11.31
C ASN A 131 6.81 -2.03 10.70
N GLN A 132 6.40 -2.61 9.60
CA GLN A 132 7.23 -3.44 8.74
C GLN A 132 7.20 -2.91 7.31
N LYS A 133 8.37 -2.85 6.70
CA LYS A 133 8.55 -2.46 5.30
C LYS A 133 9.26 -3.58 4.55
N ILE A 134 8.65 -4.04 3.46
CA ILE A 134 9.16 -5.11 2.61
C ILE A 134 9.35 -4.52 1.22
N ASN A 135 10.58 -4.55 0.71
CA ASN A 135 10.94 -4.06 -0.62
C ASN A 135 11.16 -5.23 -1.59
N CYS A 136 11.32 -4.93 -2.86
CA CYS A 136 11.76 -5.86 -3.90
C CYS A 136 10.87 -7.08 -4.15
N MET A 137 9.61 -7.09 -3.72
CA MET A 137 8.68 -8.12 -4.19
C MET A 137 8.48 -7.95 -5.69
N ARG A 138 8.59 -9.03 -6.46
CA ARG A 138 8.32 -9.00 -7.91
C ARG A 138 6.84 -8.80 -8.14
N ALA A 139 6.49 -7.93 -9.05
CA ALA A 139 5.10 -7.59 -9.33
C ALA A 139 4.71 -7.94 -10.78
N GLN A 140 3.57 -8.59 -10.95
CA GLN A 140 3.00 -8.88 -12.25
C GLN A 140 1.50 -8.63 -12.26
N GLY A 141 0.96 -8.31 -13.43
CA GLY A 141 -0.46 -8.08 -13.63
C GLY A 141 -0.73 -6.80 -14.40
N LYS A 142 -1.93 -6.27 -14.26
CA LYS A 142 -2.33 -5.09 -15.03
C LYS A 142 -3.22 -4.14 -14.26
N VAL A 143 -3.16 -2.89 -14.68
CA VAL A 143 -4.05 -1.81 -14.27
C VAL A 143 -4.68 -1.22 -15.53
N THR A 144 -5.98 -0.99 -15.51
CA THR A 144 -6.69 -0.26 -16.55
C THR A 144 -7.16 1.09 -16.00
N LEU A 145 -7.03 2.14 -16.79
CA LEU A 145 -7.56 3.47 -16.51
C LEU A 145 -8.30 3.97 -17.76
N GLY A 146 -9.62 3.94 -17.71
CA GLY A 146 -10.44 4.13 -18.90
C GLY A 146 -10.12 3.06 -19.95
N ASP A 147 -9.75 3.49 -21.15
CA ASP A 147 -9.37 2.62 -22.26
C ASP A 147 -7.85 2.28 -22.30
N ARG A 148 -7.06 2.82 -21.36
CA ARG A 148 -5.61 2.57 -21.29
C ARG A 148 -5.31 1.37 -20.40
N GLU A 149 -4.42 0.51 -20.85
CA GLU A 149 -3.90 -0.63 -20.08
C GLU A 149 -2.42 -0.42 -19.75
N TYR A 150 -2.05 -0.73 -18.51
CA TYR A 150 -0.70 -0.64 -17.95
C TYR A 150 -0.32 -2.01 -17.41
N VAL A 151 0.70 -2.63 -17.97
CA VAL A 151 1.13 -3.98 -17.61
C VAL A 151 2.38 -3.91 -16.77
N PHE A 152 2.35 -4.56 -15.60
CA PHE A 152 3.51 -4.81 -14.77
C PHE A 152 4.12 -6.17 -15.15
N ASP A 153 5.39 -6.16 -15.53
CA ASP A 153 6.16 -7.36 -15.83
C ASP A 153 7.09 -7.66 -14.65
N PRO A 154 7.16 -8.91 -14.15
CA PRO A 154 8.01 -9.25 -13.01
C PRO A 154 9.51 -9.08 -13.28
N GLU A 155 9.93 -8.91 -14.53
CA GLU A 155 11.34 -8.66 -14.85
C GLU A 155 11.77 -7.22 -14.51
N ASP A 156 10.84 -6.25 -14.56
CA ASP A 156 11.13 -4.82 -14.34
C ASP A 156 10.30 -4.16 -13.23
N SER A 157 9.28 -4.84 -12.73
CA SER A 157 8.31 -4.26 -11.80
C SER A 157 8.49 -4.78 -10.39
N PHE A 158 8.48 -3.85 -9.43
CA PHE A 158 8.68 -4.14 -8.02
C PHE A 158 7.58 -3.57 -7.16
N ALA A 159 7.31 -4.27 -6.06
CA ALA A 159 6.38 -3.80 -5.04
C ALA A 159 7.07 -3.57 -3.70
N VAL A 160 6.51 -2.62 -2.96
CA VAL A 160 6.86 -2.31 -1.58
C VAL A 160 5.60 -2.45 -0.73
N LEU A 161 5.72 -3.10 0.43
CA LEU A 161 4.73 -3.06 1.50
C LEU A 161 5.21 -2.09 2.58
N ASP A 162 4.32 -1.23 3.04
CA ASP A 162 4.40 -0.50 4.30
C ASP A 162 3.19 -0.87 5.16
N TRP A 163 3.37 -1.84 6.02
CA TRP A 163 2.38 -2.29 6.99
C TRP A 163 2.69 -1.66 8.34
N GLY A 164 1.68 -1.21 9.03
CA GLY A 164 1.94 -0.68 10.36
C GLY A 164 0.73 -0.48 11.24
N ARG A 165 1.03 -0.29 12.52
CA ARG A 165 0.07 0.07 13.55
C ARG A 165 0.74 0.84 14.66
N GLY A 166 -0.03 1.63 15.37
CA GLY A 166 0.49 2.39 16.48
C GLY A 166 -0.54 3.23 17.18
N VAL A 167 -0.08 3.90 18.21
CA VAL A 167 -0.80 4.98 18.90
C VAL A 167 0.12 6.19 18.95
N TRP A 168 -0.10 7.11 18.00
CA TRP A 168 0.77 8.28 17.86
C TRP A 168 0.53 9.33 18.91
N THR A 169 1.54 10.17 19.10
CA THR A 169 1.43 11.45 19.81
C THR A 169 0.75 12.49 18.89
N CYS A 170 0.23 13.57 19.48
CA CYS A 170 -0.46 14.62 18.72
C CYS A 170 0.48 15.45 17.82
N ARG A 171 1.79 15.35 18.02
CA ARG A 171 2.81 16.05 17.24
C ARG A 171 3.92 15.07 16.91
N GLY A 172 4.32 15.03 15.66
CA GLY A 172 5.43 14.23 15.17
C GLY A 172 5.74 14.64 13.74
N THR A 173 6.99 14.47 13.36
CA THR A 173 7.46 14.60 11.98
C THR A 173 8.27 13.37 11.68
N TRP A 174 8.06 12.79 10.52
CA TRP A 174 8.88 11.69 10.02
C TRP A 174 9.18 11.93 8.54
N TYR A 175 10.28 11.36 8.12
CA TYR A 175 10.65 11.26 6.72
C TYR A 175 10.74 9.79 6.37
N TRP A 176 10.30 9.45 5.19
CA TRP A 176 10.40 8.10 4.66
C TRP A 176 10.78 8.17 3.19
N GLY A 177 11.80 7.41 2.84
CA GLY A 177 12.19 7.13 1.47
C GLY A 177 12.29 5.63 1.27
N SER A 178 11.86 5.16 0.11
CA SER A 178 11.91 3.75 -0.25
C SER A 178 12.22 3.60 -1.73
N ALA A 179 13.04 2.60 -2.05
CA ALA A 179 13.29 2.22 -3.43
C ALA A 179 13.43 0.71 -3.56
N SER A 180 13.12 0.21 -4.74
CA SER A 180 13.32 -1.19 -5.15
C SER A 180 13.75 -1.20 -6.61
N GLY A 181 14.68 -2.07 -6.97
CA GLY A 181 15.18 -2.20 -8.33
C GLY A 181 16.22 -3.30 -8.47
N MET A 182 16.94 -3.30 -9.58
CA MET A 182 18.04 -4.22 -9.86
C MET A 182 19.36 -3.46 -9.89
N VAL A 183 20.36 -4.00 -9.21
CA VAL A 183 21.75 -3.52 -9.29
C VAL A 183 22.62 -4.71 -9.63
N ASP A 184 23.32 -4.66 -10.76
CA ASP A 184 24.18 -5.73 -11.26
C ASP A 184 23.49 -7.12 -11.31
N GLY A 185 22.22 -7.14 -11.70
CA GLY A 185 21.43 -8.37 -11.79
C GLY A 185 20.91 -8.92 -10.45
N VAL A 186 21.08 -8.18 -9.36
CA VAL A 186 20.61 -8.55 -8.01
C VAL A 186 19.51 -7.59 -7.57
N PRO A 187 18.39 -8.08 -7.00
CA PRO A 187 17.39 -7.20 -6.39
C PRO A 187 18.01 -6.37 -5.27
N PHE A 188 17.82 -5.08 -5.33
CA PHE A 188 18.30 -4.13 -4.33
C PHE A 188 17.17 -3.18 -3.92
N GLY A 189 16.95 -3.03 -2.62
CA GLY A 189 16.00 -2.08 -2.08
C GLY A 189 16.49 -1.46 -0.78
N PHE A 190 15.95 -0.28 -0.46
CA PHE A 190 16.22 0.37 0.81
C PHE A 190 15.00 1.10 1.36
N ASN A 191 15.03 1.32 2.66
CA ASN A 191 14.14 2.22 3.40
C ASN A 191 14.97 3.15 4.27
N ILE A 192 14.62 4.42 4.32
CA ILE A 192 15.24 5.47 5.15
C ILE A 192 14.17 6.31 5.83
#